data_1a5684cc9f2acaf20f5a5612bdeb914e
#
_entry.id   1a5684cc9f2acaf20f5a5612bdeb914e
#
_cell.length_a   1.000
_cell.length_b   1.000
_cell.length_c   1.000
_cell.angle_alpha   90.00
_cell.angle_beta   90.00
_cell.angle_gamma   90.00
#
_symmetry.space_group_name_H-M   'P 1'
#
loop_
_entity.id
_entity.type
_entity.pdbx_description
1 polymer ?
#
loop_
_entity_poly.entity_id
_entity_poly.type
_entity_poly.pdbx_seq_one_letter_code
_entity_poly.pdbx_strand_id
1 'polypeptide(L)'
;FAELIGAIRVVRNLRAVAGLKPSQSVPVRFVTGRGELAAVLTQGMADITALTRAESVAVMAPAEADAAPVAKALAGVSGELQVLLPIEGLVDLDALQGRLEKDIAKAEKEIKGLAGRLGNPNFADKAPPEVVAECQANLAEKQAQADLARKRLADLS
;
A
#
# COMPACT_ATOMS: atom_id res chain seq x y z
N PHE A 1 2.96 0.93 21.00
CA PHE A 1 4.22 0.42 20.44
C PHE A 1 3.99 -0.40 19.16
N ALA A 2 3.05 -1.32 19.18
CA ALA A 2 2.69 -2.11 18.00
C ALA A 2 2.17 -1.21 16.85
N GLU A 3 1.42 -0.17 17.17
CA GLU A 3 0.91 0.79 16.22
C GLU A 3 2.03 1.60 15.57
N LEU A 4 3.06 1.95 16.35
CA LEU A 4 4.24 2.65 15.84
C LEU A 4 5.02 1.77 14.86
N ILE A 5 5.22 0.50 15.19
CA ILE A 5 5.87 -0.47 14.31
C ILE A 5 5.07 -0.66 13.02
N GLY A 6 3.74 -0.74 13.13
CA GLY A 6 2.86 -0.83 11.97
C GLY A 6 3.00 0.36 11.04
N ALA A 7 3.05 1.57 11.58
CA ALA A 7 3.24 2.79 10.82
C ALA A 7 4.59 2.80 10.08
N ILE A 8 5.67 2.45 10.77
CA ILE A 8 7.00 2.36 10.18
C ILE A 8 7.04 1.33 9.05
N ARG A 9 6.41 0.19 9.25
CA ARG A 9 6.34 -0.87 8.25
C ARG A 9 5.63 -0.41 6.98
N VAL A 10 4.53 0.32 7.11
CA VAL A 10 3.79 0.86 5.96
C VAL A 10 4.67 1.85 5.19
N VAL A 11 5.36 2.76 5.87
CA VAL A 11 6.24 3.72 5.21
C VAL A 11 7.35 3.01 4.44
N ARG A 12 7.98 2.01 5.05
CA ARG A 12 9.03 1.22 4.39
C ARG A 12 8.51 0.50 3.16
N ASN A 13 7.31 -0.07 3.26
CA ASN A 13 6.67 -0.73 2.13
C ASN A 13 6.37 0.24 0.99
N LEU A 14 5.85 1.42 1.30
CA LEU A 14 5.58 2.44 0.28
C LEU A 14 6.87 2.95 -0.38
N ARG A 15 7.94 3.10 0.38
CA ARG A 15 9.26 3.44 -0.17
C ARG A 15 9.72 2.39 -1.17
N ALA A 16 9.54 1.12 -0.86
CA ALA A 16 9.90 0.01 -1.76
C ALA A 16 9.04 0.04 -3.03
N VAL A 17 7.74 0.28 -2.91
CA VAL A 17 6.82 0.40 -4.05
C VAL A 17 7.26 1.55 -4.96
N ALA A 18 7.62 2.69 -4.38
CA ALA A 18 8.07 3.87 -5.13
C ALA A 18 9.45 3.67 -5.78
N GLY A 19 10.23 2.70 -5.31
CA GLY A 19 11.59 2.51 -5.79
C GLY A 19 12.56 3.57 -5.26
N LEU A 20 12.28 4.13 -4.08
CA LEU A 20 13.15 5.12 -3.46
C LEU A 20 14.45 4.47 -3.00
N LYS A 21 15.58 5.16 -3.23
CA LYS A 21 16.88 4.73 -2.76
C LYS A 21 16.98 4.89 -1.24
N PRO A 22 17.74 4.03 -0.54
CA PRO A 22 17.90 4.17 0.92
C PRO A 22 18.39 5.55 1.37
N SER A 23 19.14 6.25 0.53
CA SER A 23 19.66 7.58 0.82
C SER A 23 18.66 8.73 0.58
N GLN A 24 17.54 8.45 -0.10
CA GLN A 24 16.55 9.47 -0.39
C GLN A 24 15.63 9.69 0.81
N SER A 25 15.50 10.93 1.25
CA SER A 25 14.54 11.34 2.26
C SER A 25 13.23 11.70 1.58
N VAL A 26 12.11 11.44 2.26
CA VAL A 26 10.78 11.68 1.72
C VAL A 26 9.87 12.23 2.82
N PRO A 27 9.00 13.20 2.52
CA PRO A 27 7.99 13.63 3.49
C PRO A 27 6.97 12.52 3.70
N VAL A 28 6.49 12.39 4.93
CA VAL A 28 5.51 11.37 5.31
C VAL A 28 4.34 12.06 5.99
N ARG A 29 3.13 11.69 5.62
CA ARG A 29 1.92 12.20 6.24
C ARG A 29 1.14 11.05 6.85
N PHE A 30 0.84 11.15 8.14
CA PHE A 30 -0.03 10.22 8.85
C PHE A 30 -1.38 10.89 9.08
N VAL A 31 -2.45 10.19 8.74
CA VAL A 31 -3.82 10.69 8.90
C VAL A 31 -4.60 9.70 9.76
N THR A 32 -5.13 10.15 10.87
CA THR A 32 -5.96 9.34 11.75
C THR A 32 -6.98 10.20 12.49
N GLY A 33 -8.18 9.66 12.67
CA GLY A 33 -9.20 10.26 13.52
C GLY A 33 -9.07 9.89 15.00
N ARG A 34 -8.13 8.98 15.33
CA ARG A 34 -7.91 8.55 16.72
C ARG A 34 -6.84 9.41 17.38
N GLY A 35 -7.25 10.19 18.38
CA GLY A 35 -6.32 11.05 19.12
C GLY A 35 -5.21 10.29 19.84
N GLU A 36 -5.50 9.10 20.36
CA GLU A 36 -4.53 8.24 21.01
C GLU A 36 -3.42 7.79 20.06
N LEU A 37 -3.80 7.41 18.84
CA LEU A 37 -2.86 7.00 17.81
C LEU A 37 -2.02 8.19 17.35
N ALA A 38 -2.63 9.34 17.17
CA ALA A 38 -1.91 10.58 16.84
C ALA A 38 -0.87 10.92 17.90
N ALA A 39 -1.18 10.75 19.19
CA ALA A 39 -0.26 10.99 20.28
C ALA A 39 0.92 10.01 20.27
N VAL A 40 0.67 8.72 20.01
CA VAL A 40 1.71 7.70 19.87
C VAL A 40 2.68 8.03 18.75
N LEU A 41 2.16 8.44 17.59
CA LEU A 41 2.98 8.81 16.43
C LEU A 41 3.80 10.07 16.71
N THR A 42 3.22 11.06 17.37
CA THR A 42 3.90 12.29 17.73
C THR A 42 5.05 12.03 18.68
N GLN A 43 4.83 11.19 19.71
CA GLN A 43 5.87 10.80 20.68
C GLN A 43 6.98 9.99 20.01
N GLY A 44 6.64 9.14 19.04
CA GLY A 44 7.59 8.30 18.33
C GLY A 44 8.20 8.95 17.09
N MET A 45 7.98 10.24 16.88
CA MET A 45 8.38 10.93 15.64
C MET A 45 9.87 10.82 15.33
N ALA A 46 10.73 10.90 16.34
CA ALA A 46 12.17 10.76 16.15
C ALA A 46 12.55 9.35 15.64
N ASP A 47 11.92 8.32 16.21
CA ASP A 47 12.14 6.93 15.78
C ASP A 47 11.61 6.70 14.36
N ILE A 48 10.43 7.24 14.04
CA ILE A 48 9.86 7.15 12.70
C ILE A 48 10.82 7.79 11.70
N THR A 49 11.28 9.00 11.97
CA THR A 49 12.21 9.72 11.10
C THR A 49 13.49 8.93 10.88
N ALA A 50 14.08 8.42 11.95
CA ALA A 50 15.34 7.65 11.88
C ALA A 50 15.18 6.35 11.10
N LEU A 51 14.10 5.60 11.34
CA LEU A 51 13.90 4.26 10.77
C LEU A 51 13.32 4.27 9.37
N THR A 52 12.69 5.36 8.94
CA THR A 52 12.08 5.49 7.61
C THR A 52 12.82 6.45 6.69
N ARG A 53 13.78 7.18 7.21
CA ARG A 53 14.47 8.27 6.50
C ARG A 53 13.48 9.32 5.99
N ALA A 54 12.51 9.66 6.81
CA ALA A 54 11.56 10.70 6.49
C ALA A 54 12.24 12.08 6.53
N GLU A 55 11.99 12.90 5.52
CA GLU A 55 12.41 14.30 5.50
C GLU A 55 11.63 15.10 6.54
N SER A 56 10.34 14.82 6.63
CA SER A 56 9.43 15.42 7.59
C SER A 56 8.30 14.44 7.88
N VAL A 57 7.73 14.55 9.07
CA VAL A 57 6.58 13.73 9.49
C VAL A 57 5.48 14.68 9.93
N ALA A 58 4.32 14.58 9.29
CA ALA A 58 3.12 15.31 9.67
C ALA A 58 2.07 14.31 10.19
N VAL A 59 1.45 14.64 11.32
CA VAL A 59 0.36 13.84 11.89
C VAL A 59 -0.87 14.73 11.93
N MET A 60 -1.96 14.32 11.30
CA MET A 60 -3.15 15.15 11.17
C MET A 60 -4.45 14.36 11.22
N ALA A 61 -5.54 15.06 11.50
CA ALA A 61 -6.88 14.50 11.43
C ALA A 61 -7.37 14.44 9.97
N PRO A 62 -8.35 13.57 9.65
CA PRO A 62 -8.89 13.48 8.29
C PRO A 62 -9.36 14.80 7.71
N ALA A 63 -10.00 15.64 8.52
CA ALA A 63 -10.48 16.95 8.07
C ALA A 63 -9.32 17.88 7.66
N GLU A 64 -8.21 17.85 8.38
CA GLU A 64 -7.02 18.61 8.05
C GLU A 64 -6.38 18.09 6.74
N ALA A 65 -6.35 16.77 6.55
CA ALA A 65 -5.83 16.17 5.34
C ALA A 65 -6.69 16.52 4.12
N ASP A 66 -8.01 16.53 4.27
CA ASP A 66 -8.94 16.91 3.21
C ASP A 66 -8.79 18.38 2.81
N ALA A 67 -8.48 19.24 3.77
CA ALA A 67 -8.25 20.67 3.54
C ALA A 67 -6.91 20.94 2.83
N ALA A 68 -5.95 20.01 2.93
CA ALA A 68 -4.63 20.14 2.33
C ALA A 68 -4.27 18.86 1.57
N PRO A 69 -4.93 18.58 0.44
CA PRO A 69 -4.69 17.35 -0.32
C PRO A 69 -3.28 17.32 -0.89
N VAL A 70 -2.73 16.10 -1.01
CA VAL A 70 -1.41 15.86 -1.58
C VAL A 70 -1.58 15.20 -2.94
N ALA A 71 -1.04 15.84 -3.97
CA ALA A 71 -1.01 15.27 -5.31
C ALA A 71 0.12 14.25 -5.46
N LYS A 72 -0.08 13.25 -6.31
CA LYS A 72 0.97 12.28 -6.67
C LYS A 72 1.57 11.59 -5.44
N ALA A 73 0.72 11.10 -4.54
CA ALA A 73 1.14 10.39 -3.35
C ALA A 73 0.78 8.91 -3.42
N LEU A 74 1.63 8.05 -2.84
CA LEU A 74 1.28 6.67 -2.57
C LEU A 74 0.59 6.60 -1.21
N ALA A 75 -0.47 5.81 -1.12
CA ALA A 75 -1.23 5.62 0.11
C ALA A 75 -1.12 4.18 0.61
N GLY A 76 -1.04 4.04 1.93
CA GLY A 76 -1.11 2.77 2.62
C GLY A 76 -1.94 2.90 3.88
N VAL A 77 -2.32 1.78 4.47
CA VAL A 77 -3.18 1.73 5.64
C VAL A 77 -2.62 0.74 6.66
N SER A 78 -2.68 1.12 7.93
CA SER A 78 -2.38 0.25 9.07
C SER A 78 -3.48 0.47 10.12
N GLY A 79 -4.45 -0.43 10.19
CA GLY A 79 -5.61 -0.26 11.04
C GLY A 79 -6.41 0.99 10.67
N GLU A 80 -6.56 1.91 11.60
CA GLU A 80 -7.27 3.18 11.39
C GLU A 80 -6.32 4.34 10.98
N LEU A 81 -5.07 4.01 10.68
CA LEU A 81 -4.07 4.96 10.23
C LEU A 81 -3.95 4.92 8.72
N GLN A 82 -4.05 6.07 8.07
CA GLN A 82 -3.69 6.23 6.67
C GLN A 82 -2.30 6.86 6.59
N VAL A 83 -1.46 6.32 5.72
CA VAL A 83 -0.11 6.82 5.48
C VAL A 83 -0.04 7.33 4.05
N LEU A 84 0.40 8.55 3.86
CA LEU A 84 0.59 9.17 2.55
C LEU A 84 2.07 9.48 2.34
N LEU A 85 2.58 9.08 1.20
CA LEU A 85 3.96 9.29 0.81
C LEU A 85 3.99 10.12 -0.47
N PRO A 86 4.10 11.45 -0.38
CA PRO A 86 4.22 12.30 -1.57
C PRO A 86 5.53 12.00 -2.30
N ILE A 87 5.47 11.68 -3.56
CA ILE A 87 6.64 11.26 -4.34
C ILE A 87 6.89 12.11 -5.58
N GLU A 88 6.09 13.13 -5.81
CA GLU A 88 6.29 14.05 -6.93
C GLU A 88 7.67 14.72 -6.83
N GLY A 89 8.42 14.64 -7.90
CA GLY A 89 9.78 15.19 -7.92
C GLY A 89 10.86 14.31 -7.31
N LEU A 90 10.48 13.19 -6.64
CA LEU A 90 11.42 12.28 -5.99
C LEU A 90 11.71 11.03 -6.80
N VAL A 91 10.78 10.63 -7.67
CA VAL A 91 10.91 9.43 -8.50
C VAL A 91 10.44 9.75 -9.92
N ASP A 92 10.82 8.90 -10.86
CA ASP A 92 10.28 8.93 -12.23
C ASP A 92 8.85 8.36 -12.20
N LEU A 93 7.86 9.24 -12.25
CA LEU A 93 6.44 8.86 -12.18
C LEU A 93 6.03 7.99 -13.37
N ASP A 94 6.54 8.27 -14.56
CA ASP A 94 6.21 7.48 -15.77
C ASP A 94 6.72 6.04 -15.62
N ALA A 95 7.94 5.87 -15.10
CA ALA A 95 8.50 4.55 -14.85
C ALA A 95 7.72 3.80 -13.77
N LEU A 96 7.30 4.49 -12.71
CA LEU A 96 6.49 3.90 -11.64
C LEU A 96 5.11 3.49 -12.17
N GLN A 97 4.45 4.35 -12.93
CA GLN A 97 3.18 4.04 -13.56
C GLN A 97 3.29 2.82 -14.48
N GLY A 98 4.36 2.74 -15.27
CA GLY A 98 4.63 1.59 -16.13
C GLY A 98 4.80 0.29 -15.35
N ARG A 99 5.47 0.32 -14.20
CA ARG A 99 5.61 -0.86 -13.33
C ARG A 99 4.27 -1.27 -12.74
N LEU A 100 3.47 -0.31 -12.29
CA LEU A 100 2.13 -0.60 -11.74
C LEU A 100 1.22 -1.20 -12.80
N GLU A 101 1.27 -0.70 -14.03
CA GLU A 101 0.51 -1.26 -15.15
C GLU A 101 0.92 -2.71 -15.44
N LYS A 102 2.22 -3.01 -15.40
CA LYS A 102 2.72 -4.38 -15.56
C LYS A 102 2.27 -5.29 -14.43
N ASP A 103 2.31 -4.80 -13.20
CA ASP A 103 1.85 -5.55 -12.02
C ASP A 103 0.36 -5.88 -12.14
N ILE A 104 -0.45 -4.92 -12.58
CA ILE A 104 -1.88 -5.11 -12.83
C ILE A 104 -2.10 -6.18 -13.90
N ALA A 105 -1.41 -6.08 -15.03
CA ALA A 105 -1.53 -7.03 -16.13
C ALA A 105 -1.15 -8.45 -15.70
N LYS A 106 -0.07 -8.59 -14.93
CA LYS A 106 0.37 -9.88 -14.38
C LYS A 106 -0.68 -10.44 -13.42
N ALA A 107 -1.19 -9.62 -12.51
CA ALA A 107 -2.22 -10.04 -11.56
C ALA A 107 -3.50 -10.46 -12.27
N GLU A 108 -3.94 -9.71 -13.28
CA GLU A 108 -5.13 -10.04 -14.08
C GLU A 108 -4.99 -11.38 -14.80
N LYS A 109 -3.80 -11.68 -15.33
CA LYS A 109 -3.51 -12.96 -15.97
C LYS A 109 -3.60 -14.11 -14.97
N GLU A 110 -3.03 -13.93 -13.77
CA GLU A 110 -3.11 -14.93 -12.69
C GLU A 110 -4.54 -15.11 -12.20
N ILE A 111 -5.30 -14.01 -12.06
CA ILE A 111 -6.73 -14.03 -11.68
C ILE A 111 -7.53 -14.84 -12.70
N LYS A 112 -7.32 -14.59 -13.97
CA LYS A 112 -8.02 -15.30 -15.06
C LYS A 112 -7.71 -16.80 -15.01
N GLY A 113 -6.45 -17.17 -14.78
CA GLY A 113 -6.06 -18.57 -14.64
C GLY A 113 -6.72 -19.25 -13.45
N LEU A 114 -6.71 -18.61 -12.29
CA LEU A 114 -7.32 -19.14 -11.07
C LEU A 114 -8.85 -19.22 -11.18
N ALA A 115 -9.49 -18.20 -11.71
CA ALA A 115 -10.94 -18.19 -11.92
C ALA A 115 -11.36 -19.25 -12.92
N GLY A 116 -10.60 -19.44 -13.99
CA GLY A 116 -10.84 -20.50 -14.98
C GLY A 116 -10.74 -21.88 -14.37
N ARG A 117 -9.75 -22.08 -13.49
CA ARG A 117 -9.59 -23.37 -12.79
C ARG A 117 -10.77 -23.64 -11.84
N LEU A 118 -11.17 -22.65 -11.06
CA LEU A 118 -12.32 -22.77 -10.14
C LEU A 118 -13.64 -22.95 -10.89
N GLY A 119 -13.77 -22.40 -12.08
CA GLY A 119 -14.93 -22.56 -12.95
C GLY A 119 -14.99 -23.91 -13.69
N ASN A 120 -13.91 -24.68 -13.61
CA ASN A 120 -13.85 -26.01 -14.27
C ASN A 120 -14.41 -27.10 -13.33
N PRO A 121 -15.51 -27.75 -13.69
CA PRO A 121 -16.10 -28.81 -12.84
C PRO A 121 -15.14 -29.96 -12.54
N ASN A 122 -14.24 -30.29 -13.46
CA ASN A 122 -13.25 -31.35 -13.26
C ASN A 122 -12.26 -31.00 -12.14
N PHE A 123 -11.97 -29.73 -11.93
CA PHE A 123 -11.15 -29.29 -10.81
C PHE A 123 -11.98 -29.09 -9.54
N ALA A 124 -13.07 -28.34 -9.63
CA ALA A 124 -13.88 -27.96 -8.45
C ALA A 124 -14.51 -29.18 -7.77
N ASP A 125 -14.95 -30.18 -8.54
CA ASP A 125 -15.63 -31.37 -8.01
C ASP A 125 -14.67 -32.51 -7.66
N LYS A 126 -13.48 -32.57 -8.28
CA LYS A 126 -12.54 -33.68 -8.16
C LYS A 126 -11.30 -33.38 -7.33
N ALA A 127 -10.92 -32.12 -7.21
CA ALA A 127 -9.76 -31.74 -6.41
C ALA A 127 -10.07 -31.85 -4.92
N PRO A 128 -9.05 -32.15 -4.08
CA PRO A 128 -9.24 -32.12 -2.62
C PRO A 128 -9.78 -30.78 -2.15
N PRO A 129 -10.63 -30.75 -1.12
CA PRO A 129 -11.20 -29.48 -0.60
C PRO A 129 -10.14 -28.46 -0.20
N GLU A 130 -9.00 -28.91 0.34
CA GLU A 130 -7.89 -28.02 0.72
C GLU A 130 -7.29 -27.31 -0.49
N VAL A 131 -7.19 -28.01 -1.63
CA VAL A 131 -6.63 -27.45 -2.87
C VAL A 131 -7.58 -26.41 -3.46
N VAL A 132 -8.88 -26.69 -3.43
CA VAL A 132 -9.91 -25.74 -3.87
C VAL A 132 -9.89 -24.49 -3.00
N ALA A 133 -9.83 -24.66 -1.68
CA ALA A 133 -9.77 -23.55 -0.72
C ALA A 133 -8.51 -22.69 -0.93
N GLU A 134 -7.36 -23.31 -1.17
CA GLU A 134 -6.11 -22.62 -1.46
C GLU A 134 -6.23 -21.80 -2.75
N CYS A 135 -6.82 -22.37 -3.79
CA CYS A 135 -7.05 -21.70 -5.05
C CYS A 135 -7.96 -20.47 -4.89
N GLN A 136 -9.03 -20.60 -4.08
CA GLN A 136 -9.92 -19.49 -3.76
C GLN A 136 -9.21 -18.39 -2.99
N ALA A 137 -8.37 -18.75 -2.02
CA ALA A 137 -7.58 -17.80 -1.24
C ALA A 137 -6.58 -17.06 -2.12
N ASN A 138 -5.89 -17.77 -3.02
CA ASN A 138 -4.95 -17.16 -3.96
C ASN A 138 -5.66 -16.21 -4.93
N LEU A 139 -6.85 -16.57 -5.40
CA LEU A 139 -7.65 -15.69 -6.26
C LEU A 139 -8.00 -14.40 -5.54
N ALA A 140 -8.49 -14.49 -4.30
CA ALA A 140 -8.83 -13.31 -3.50
C ALA A 140 -7.61 -12.42 -3.26
N GLU A 141 -6.46 -13.01 -2.97
CA GLU A 141 -5.20 -12.28 -2.78
C GLU A 141 -4.78 -11.55 -4.05
N LYS A 142 -4.83 -12.20 -5.20
CA LYS A 142 -4.48 -11.57 -6.47
C LYS A 142 -5.43 -10.44 -6.86
N GLN A 143 -6.73 -10.62 -6.57
CA GLN A 143 -7.71 -9.55 -6.77
C GLN A 143 -7.41 -8.32 -5.91
N ALA A 144 -7.07 -8.56 -4.63
CA ALA A 144 -6.69 -7.48 -3.72
C ALA A 144 -5.42 -6.76 -4.18
N GLN A 145 -4.42 -7.49 -4.66
CA GLN A 145 -3.18 -6.92 -5.21
C GLN A 145 -3.46 -6.05 -6.45
N ALA A 146 -4.29 -6.54 -7.36
CA ALA A 146 -4.66 -5.81 -8.56
C ALA A 146 -5.42 -4.52 -8.22
N ASP A 147 -6.37 -4.59 -7.28
CA ASP A 147 -7.15 -3.43 -6.86
C ASP A 147 -6.26 -2.37 -6.20
N LEU A 148 -5.32 -2.79 -5.36
CA LEU A 148 -4.36 -1.89 -4.73
C LEU A 148 -3.47 -1.21 -5.76
N ALA A 149 -2.96 -1.96 -6.73
CA ALA A 149 -2.14 -1.41 -7.80
C ALA A 149 -2.91 -0.40 -8.65
N ARG A 150 -4.19 -0.68 -8.97
CA ARG A 150 -5.06 0.25 -9.69
C ARG A 150 -5.29 1.54 -8.91
N LYS A 151 -5.51 1.42 -7.60
CA LYS A 151 -5.69 2.59 -6.74
C LYS A 151 -4.44 3.45 -6.72
N ARG A 152 -3.28 2.83 -6.57
CA ARG A 152 -1.99 3.54 -6.60
C ARG A 152 -1.75 4.23 -7.93
N LEU A 153 -2.08 3.56 -9.04
CA LEU A 153 -1.95 4.14 -10.37
C LEU A 153 -2.88 5.36 -10.53
N ALA A 154 -4.12 5.27 -10.05
CA ALA A 154 -5.06 6.38 -10.07
C ALA A 154 -4.57 7.56 -9.22
N ASP A 155 -3.97 7.29 -8.06
CA ASP A 155 -3.44 8.32 -7.17
C ASP A 155 -2.25 9.07 -7.78
N LEU A 156 -1.58 8.48 -8.77
CA LEU A 156 -0.44 9.08 -9.46
C LEU A 156 -0.81 9.82 -10.75
N SER A 157 -2.07 9.75 -11.14
CA SER A 157 -2.53 10.39 -12.37
C SER A 157 -2.80 11.88 -12.22
#